data_7a0184adc1e50bd7889e0546752faf7c
#
_entry.id   7a0184adc1e50bd7889e0546752faf7c
#
_cell.length_a   1.000
_cell.length_b   1.000
_cell.length_c   1.000
_cell.angle_alpha   90.00
_cell.angle_beta   90.00
_cell.angle_gamma   90.00
#
_symmetry.space_group_name_H-M   'P 1'
#
loop_
_entity.id
_entity.type
_entity.pdbx_description
1 polymer ?
#
loop_
_entity_poly.entity_id
_entity_poly.type
_entity_poly.pdbx_seq_one_letter_code
_entity_poly.pdbx_strand_id
1 'polypeptide(L)'
;MNCSKQVLTVVFAFCLAICTSTAFADLPEADVAPGIYSYDGDPNFIIWDCGSHVKSVADVSSAYIMSEGEDYEDFAFLSFSVWWNSSDGAMTVEPQHTIVFRYKKDTDEYYMPQSKFQSVVERRNTNKLDYLRAAAHENSD
;
A
#
# COMPACT_ATOMS: atom_id res chain seq x y z
N MET A 1 -20.01 -29.89 46.76
CA MET A 1 -18.56 -29.72 46.50
C MET A 1 -18.21 -29.73 45.01
N ASN A 2 -19.14 -29.84 44.12
CA ASN A 2 -18.89 -29.85 42.66
C ASN A 2 -19.15 -28.51 41.95
N CYS A 3 -19.70 -27.53 42.65
CA CYS A 3 -20.06 -26.27 42.04
C CYS A 3 -18.86 -25.34 41.75
N SER A 4 -17.82 -25.40 42.60
CA SER A 4 -16.63 -24.54 42.44
C SER A 4 -15.73 -24.95 41.25
N LYS A 5 -15.67 -26.26 40.96
CA LYS A 5 -14.87 -26.80 39.84
C LYS A 5 -15.51 -26.51 38.47
N GLN A 6 -16.85 -26.55 38.41
CA GLN A 6 -17.59 -26.21 37.20
C GLN A 6 -17.52 -24.73 36.88
N VAL A 7 -17.60 -23.85 37.88
CA VAL A 7 -17.46 -22.40 37.69
C VAL A 7 -16.06 -22.03 37.19
N LEU A 8 -15.02 -22.68 37.76
CA LEU A 8 -13.64 -22.44 37.34
C LEU A 8 -13.39 -22.87 35.88
N THR A 9 -13.98 -24.00 35.47
CA THR A 9 -13.85 -24.51 34.10
C THR A 9 -14.56 -23.61 33.09
N VAL A 10 -15.74 -23.11 33.45
CA VAL A 10 -16.49 -22.17 32.58
C VAL A 10 -15.79 -20.83 32.45
N VAL A 11 -15.23 -20.31 33.54
CA VAL A 11 -14.46 -19.05 33.51
C VAL A 11 -13.19 -19.21 32.69
N PHE A 12 -12.49 -20.35 32.81
CA PHE A 12 -11.28 -20.60 32.02
C PHE A 12 -11.58 -20.80 30.53
N ALA A 13 -12.68 -21.49 30.19
CA ALA A 13 -13.14 -21.62 28.80
C ALA A 13 -13.58 -20.28 28.20
N PHE A 14 -14.21 -19.41 29.01
CA PHE A 14 -14.60 -18.07 28.56
C PHE A 14 -13.41 -17.15 28.35
N CYS A 15 -12.39 -17.20 29.21
CA CYS A 15 -11.13 -16.46 29.03
C CYS A 15 -10.35 -16.95 27.81
N LEU A 16 -10.33 -18.26 27.53
CA LEU A 16 -9.70 -18.81 26.33
C LEU A 16 -10.43 -18.38 25.04
N ALA A 17 -11.76 -18.33 25.08
CA ALA A 17 -12.56 -17.86 23.93
C ALA A 17 -12.34 -16.36 23.64
N ILE A 18 -12.10 -15.54 24.68
CA ILE A 18 -11.77 -14.11 24.50
C ILE A 18 -10.35 -13.92 23.96
N CYS A 19 -9.40 -14.79 24.34
CA CYS A 19 -8.01 -14.69 23.86
C CYS A 19 -7.82 -15.20 22.43
N THR A 20 -8.74 -15.95 21.86
CA THR A 20 -8.65 -16.44 20.48
C THR A 20 -9.31 -15.52 19.45
N SER A 21 -10.00 -14.45 19.87
CA SER A 21 -10.64 -13.51 18.99
C SER A 21 -9.80 -12.25 18.69
N THR A 22 -8.55 -12.20 19.08
CA THR A 22 -7.69 -11.03 18.88
C THR A 22 -6.51 -11.34 18.00
N ALA A 23 -6.69 -11.68 16.74
CA ALA A 23 -5.51 -11.60 15.89
C ALA A 23 -5.70 -11.88 14.39
N PHE A 24 -6.77 -11.55 13.83
CA PHE A 24 -6.78 -11.13 12.43
C PHE A 24 -7.66 -9.89 12.42
N ALA A 25 -7.06 -8.72 12.67
CA ALA A 25 -7.63 -7.51 12.14
C ALA A 25 -7.82 -7.82 10.65
N ASP A 26 -9.06 -8.00 10.23
CA ASP A 26 -9.39 -8.14 8.81
C ASP A 26 -8.66 -6.99 8.12
N LEU A 27 -7.76 -7.32 7.20
CA LEU A 27 -7.17 -6.30 6.34
C LEU A 27 -8.35 -5.57 5.72
N PRO A 28 -8.36 -4.23 5.74
CA PRO A 28 -9.45 -3.49 5.13
C PRO A 28 -9.66 -4.02 3.73
N GLU A 29 -10.91 -4.25 3.35
CA GLU A 29 -11.25 -4.67 2.00
C GLU A 29 -10.71 -3.64 1.01
N ALA A 30 -10.12 -4.10 -0.09
CA ALA A 30 -9.64 -3.22 -1.14
C ALA A 30 -10.83 -2.44 -1.71
N ASP A 31 -10.81 -1.12 -1.59
CA ASP A 31 -11.95 -0.25 -1.84
C ASP A 31 -11.86 0.49 -3.20
N VAL A 32 -10.72 0.43 -3.88
CA VAL A 32 -10.50 1.06 -5.20
C VAL A 32 -10.50 0.01 -6.32
N ALA A 33 -9.66 -1.02 -6.18
CA ALA A 33 -9.54 -2.14 -7.11
C ALA A 33 -8.92 -3.34 -6.37
N PRO A 34 -8.93 -4.57 -6.93
CA PRO A 34 -8.32 -5.72 -6.28
C PRO A 34 -6.88 -5.46 -5.83
N GLY A 35 -6.63 -5.47 -4.52
CA GLY A 35 -5.34 -5.18 -3.90
C GLY A 35 -4.92 -3.70 -3.91
N ILE A 36 -5.80 -2.79 -4.30
CA ILE A 36 -5.59 -1.34 -4.29
C ILE A 36 -6.47 -0.72 -3.20
N TYR A 37 -5.83 -0.03 -2.26
CA TYR A 37 -6.46 0.57 -1.09
C TYR A 37 -6.39 2.08 -1.16
N SER A 38 -7.49 2.76 -0.90
CA SER A 38 -7.49 4.21 -0.75
C SER A 38 -6.75 4.64 0.52
N TYR A 39 -6.23 5.85 0.49
CA TYR A 39 -5.77 6.54 1.69
C TYR A 39 -6.91 7.41 2.21
N ASP A 40 -7.28 7.19 3.46
CA ASP A 40 -8.34 7.95 4.16
C ASP A 40 -9.72 7.94 3.45
N GLY A 41 -10.01 6.86 2.70
CA GLY A 41 -11.27 6.67 1.98
C GLY A 41 -11.41 7.51 0.70
N ASP A 42 -10.37 8.22 0.26
CA ASP A 42 -10.37 8.98 -0.99
C ASP A 42 -9.73 8.16 -2.13
N PRO A 43 -10.48 7.72 -3.14
CA PRO A 43 -9.97 6.91 -4.25
C PRO A 43 -8.95 7.64 -5.15
N ASN A 44 -8.83 8.96 -5.04
CA ASN A 44 -7.78 9.71 -5.73
C ASN A 44 -6.40 9.53 -5.08
N PHE A 45 -6.36 9.04 -3.85
CA PHE A 45 -5.13 8.78 -3.11
C PHE A 45 -5.04 7.31 -2.76
N ILE A 46 -4.09 6.60 -3.35
CA ILE A 46 -3.90 5.17 -3.09
C ILE A 46 -2.61 4.90 -2.32
N ILE A 47 -2.62 3.87 -1.48
CA ILE A 47 -1.43 3.38 -0.80
C ILE A 47 -0.68 2.47 -1.77
N TRP A 48 0.43 2.96 -2.34
CA TRP A 48 1.19 2.20 -3.34
C TRP A 48 2.39 1.45 -2.75
N ASP A 49 2.91 1.89 -1.61
CA ASP A 49 3.95 1.16 -0.86
C ASP A 49 3.72 1.28 0.65
N CYS A 50 4.17 0.29 1.41
CA CYS A 50 3.93 0.21 2.83
C CYS A 50 5.08 -0.49 3.55
N GLY A 51 5.67 0.20 4.52
CA GLY A 51 6.67 -0.34 5.45
C GLY A 51 6.12 -0.47 6.87
N SER A 52 6.99 -0.83 7.83
CA SER A 52 6.60 -1.04 9.23
C SER A 52 6.02 0.20 9.91
N HIS A 53 6.50 1.39 9.55
CA HIS A 53 6.13 2.67 10.17
C HIS A 53 5.87 3.76 9.14
N VAL A 54 5.66 3.39 7.87
CA VAL A 54 5.45 4.33 6.78
C VAL A 54 4.45 3.78 5.78
N LYS A 55 3.61 4.66 5.26
CA LYS A 55 2.80 4.43 4.06
C LYS A 55 3.20 5.47 3.03
N SER A 56 3.43 5.02 1.80
CA SER A 56 3.62 5.90 0.65
C SER A 56 2.31 5.98 -0.11
N VAL A 57 1.82 7.21 -0.30
CA VAL A 57 0.53 7.52 -0.90
C VAL A 57 0.76 8.19 -2.23
N ALA A 58 0.10 7.72 -3.28
CA ALA A 58 0.14 8.31 -4.62
C ALA A 58 -1.14 9.10 -4.90
N ASP A 59 -1.00 10.27 -5.49
CA ASP A 59 -2.10 11.03 -6.08
C ASP A 59 -2.34 10.52 -7.50
N VAL A 60 -3.41 9.75 -7.69
CA VAL A 60 -3.79 9.12 -8.95
C VAL A 60 -4.06 10.15 -10.03
N SER A 61 -4.65 11.30 -9.67
CA SER A 61 -4.97 12.38 -10.61
C SER A 61 -3.73 13.08 -11.15
N SER A 62 -2.60 12.96 -10.47
CA SER A 62 -1.32 13.52 -10.88
C SER A 62 -0.50 12.63 -11.80
N ALA A 63 -0.95 11.38 -12.01
CA ALA A 63 -0.21 10.42 -12.84
C ALA A 63 -0.22 10.85 -14.31
N TYR A 64 0.94 10.78 -14.96
CA TYR A 64 1.10 11.13 -16.39
C TYR A 64 2.24 10.37 -17.05
N ILE A 65 2.15 10.21 -18.37
CA ILE A 65 3.21 9.62 -19.20
C ILE A 65 4.24 10.70 -19.49
N MET A 66 5.49 10.47 -19.10
CA MET A 66 6.61 11.39 -19.35
C MET A 66 7.23 11.20 -20.72
N SER A 67 7.49 9.94 -21.06
CA SER A 67 8.10 9.56 -22.34
C SER A 67 7.75 8.12 -22.68
N GLU A 68 7.71 7.82 -23.96
CA GLU A 68 7.45 6.49 -24.48
C GLU A 68 8.44 6.18 -25.59
N GLY A 69 9.05 4.99 -25.54
CA GLY A 69 9.90 4.40 -26.56
C GLY A 69 9.35 3.07 -27.04
N GLU A 70 10.05 2.44 -27.96
CA GLU A 70 9.68 1.13 -28.49
C GLU A 70 9.63 0.07 -27.37
N ASP A 71 10.64 0.05 -26.49
CA ASP A 71 10.83 -0.98 -25.46
C ASP A 71 10.48 -0.51 -24.05
N TYR A 72 10.12 0.76 -23.84
CA TYR A 72 9.88 1.32 -22.51
C TYR A 72 8.84 2.42 -22.51
N GLU A 73 8.38 2.72 -21.29
CA GLU A 73 7.48 3.80 -20.98
C GLU A 73 7.87 4.37 -19.61
N ASP A 74 8.09 5.68 -19.55
CA ASP A 74 8.33 6.39 -18.31
C ASP A 74 7.04 7.10 -17.88
N PHE A 75 6.62 6.89 -16.66
CA PHE A 75 5.47 7.58 -16.07
C PHE A 75 5.82 8.12 -14.70
N ALA A 76 5.12 9.15 -14.30
CA ALA A 76 5.33 9.82 -13.03
C ALA A 76 4.02 10.12 -12.33
N PHE A 77 4.09 10.27 -11.01
CA PHE A 77 3.00 10.73 -10.17
C PHE A 77 3.54 11.44 -8.94
N LEU A 78 2.70 12.26 -8.30
CA LEU A 78 3.02 12.84 -7.01
C LEU A 78 2.79 11.83 -5.90
N SER A 79 3.70 11.78 -4.96
CA SER A 79 3.61 10.91 -3.79
C SER A 79 4.02 11.65 -2.53
N PHE A 80 3.43 11.28 -1.41
CA PHE A 80 3.84 11.70 -0.07
C PHE A 80 3.91 10.50 0.86
N SER A 81 4.69 10.62 1.92
CA SER A 81 4.83 9.58 2.94
C SER A 81 4.16 9.99 4.23
N VAL A 82 3.48 9.05 4.84
CA VAL A 82 2.89 9.19 6.18
C VAL A 82 3.65 8.26 7.11
N TRP A 83 4.31 8.85 8.09
CA TRP A 83 5.07 8.14 9.11
C TRP A 83 4.30 8.14 10.42
N TRP A 84 4.37 7.05 11.17
CA TRP A 84 3.84 7.00 12.53
C TRP A 84 4.90 6.51 13.51
N ASN A 85 4.90 7.14 14.67
CA ASN A 85 5.77 6.76 15.77
C ASN A 85 5.09 5.62 16.56
N SER A 86 5.81 4.50 16.72
CA SER A 86 5.29 3.33 17.43
C SER A 86 5.13 3.56 18.96
N SER A 87 5.78 4.59 19.53
CA SER A 87 5.74 4.84 20.97
C SER A 87 4.55 5.67 21.41
N ASP A 88 4.09 6.63 20.59
CA ASP A 88 3.02 7.57 20.93
C ASP A 88 1.91 7.66 19.86
N GLY A 89 2.07 6.96 18.73
CA GLY A 89 1.12 6.98 17.62
C GLY A 89 1.09 8.29 16.84
N ALA A 90 2.01 9.23 17.13
CA ALA A 90 2.07 10.50 16.41
C ALA A 90 2.35 10.27 14.91
N MET A 91 1.62 10.98 14.06
CA MET A 91 1.78 10.91 12.62
C MET A 91 2.49 12.15 12.07
N THR A 92 3.38 11.93 11.11
CA THR A 92 4.05 12.98 10.36
C THR A 92 3.84 12.73 8.88
N VAL A 93 3.41 13.77 8.15
CA VAL A 93 3.22 13.72 6.70
C VAL A 93 4.34 14.51 6.05
N GLU A 94 5.06 13.87 5.13
CA GLU A 94 6.09 14.53 4.32
C GLU A 94 5.47 15.29 3.14
N PRO A 95 6.12 16.36 2.66
CA PRO A 95 5.67 17.06 1.46
C PRO A 95 5.62 16.15 0.24
N GLN A 96 4.69 16.44 -0.67
CA GLN A 96 4.61 15.75 -1.95
C GLN A 96 5.88 15.95 -2.78
N HIS A 97 6.27 14.88 -3.46
CA HIS A 97 7.38 14.85 -4.41
C HIS A 97 7.03 13.96 -5.60
N THR A 98 7.67 14.20 -6.72
CA THR A 98 7.45 13.41 -7.93
C THR A 98 8.23 12.10 -7.84
N ILE A 99 7.54 10.99 -8.08
CA ILE A 99 8.12 9.67 -8.27
C ILE A 99 8.05 9.33 -9.76
N VAL A 100 9.15 8.79 -10.30
CA VAL A 100 9.25 8.34 -11.69
C VAL A 100 9.54 6.86 -11.72
N PHE A 101 8.81 6.13 -12.56
CA PHE A 101 9.06 4.73 -12.86
C PHE A 101 9.25 4.55 -14.37
N ARG A 102 10.12 3.61 -14.73
CA ARG A 102 10.22 3.05 -16.07
C ARG A 102 9.59 1.67 -16.09
N TYR A 103 8.64 1.47 -16.98
CA TYR A 103 8.13 0.17 -17.34
C TYR A 103 8.85 -0.34 -18.59
N LYS A 104 9.44 -1.53 -18.51
CA LYS A 104 10.05 -2.21 -19.66
C LYS A 104 9.06 -3.19 -20.27
N LYS A 105 8.71 -2.95 -21.54
CA LYS A 105 7.68 -3.70 -22.26
C LYS A 105 8.10 -5.13 -22.59
N ASP A 106 9.39 -5.37 -22.78
CA ASP A 106 9.97 -6.68 -23.12
C ASP A 106 10.04 -7.65 -21.93
N THR A 107 10.29 -7.13 -20.74
CA THR A 107 10.42 -7.94 -19.51
C THR A 107 9.25 -7.86 -18.56
N ASP A 108 8.29 -6.96 -18.82
CA ASP A 108 7.15 -6.68 -17.92
C ASP A 108 7.61 -6.31 -16.51
N GLU A 109 8.61 -5.43 -16.41
CA GLU A 109 9.24 -5.04 -15.16
C GLU A 109 9.26 -3.53 -14.96
N TYR A 110 9.20 -3.10 -13.69
CA TYR A 110 9.30 -1.71 -13.27
C TYR A 110 10.65 -1.40 -12.66
N TYR A 111 11.20 -0.24 -13.01
CA TYR A 111 12.47 0.28 -12.51
C TYR A 111 12.30 1.71 -12.04
N MET A 112 13.09 2.11 -11.04
CA MET A 112 13.24 3.52 -10.64
C MET A 112 14.48 4.09 -11.35
N PRO A 113 14.34 4.93 -12.37
CA PRO A 113 15.49 5.42 -13.16
C PRO A 113 16.45 6.31 -12.36
N GLN A 114 15.97 6.93 -11.27
CA GLN A 114 16.76 7.81 -10.40
C GLN A 114 17.63 7.04 -9.38
N SER A 115 17.42 5.74 -9.23
CA SER A 115 18.27 4.90 -8.39
C SER A 115 19.58 4.61 -9.12
N LYS A 116 20.73 4.85 -8.45
CA LYS A 116 22.06 4.44 -8.96
C LYS A 116 22.14 2.93 -9.22
N PHE A 117 21.30 2.18 -8.57
CA PHE A 117 21.07 0.77 -8.82
C PHE A 117 19.68 0.66 -9.43
N GLN A 118 19.59 0.37 -10.73
CA GLN A 118 18.32 0.06 -11.38
C GLN A 118 17.78 -1.23 -10.76
N SER A 119 17.13 -1.09 -9.61
CA SER A 119 16.53 -2.22 -8.92
C SER A 119 15.13 -2.47 -9.47
N VAL A 120 14.87 -3.72 -9.84
CA VAL A 120 13.53 -4.19 -10.17
C VAL A 120 12.63 -3.97 -8.95
N VAL A 121 11.47 -3.38 -9.16
CA VAL A 121 10.47 -3.23 -8.11
C VAL A 121 9.97 -4.62 -7.70
N GLU A 122 9.90 -4.86 -6.41
CA GLU A 122 9.38 -6.12 -5.89
C GLU A 122 7.96 -6.39 -6.42
N ARG A 123 7.69 -7.65 -6.76
CA ARG A 123 6.39 -8.09 -7.34
C ARG A 123 5.15 -7.70 -6.51
N ARG A 124 5.30 -7.52 -5.20
CA ARG A 124 4.20 -7.11 -4.30
C ARG A 124 3.56 -5.77 -4.65
N ASN A 125 4.27 -4.89 -5.35
CA ASN A 125 3.79 -3.54 -5.69
C ASN A 125 3.45 -3.38 -7.17
N THR A 126 3.64 -4.39 -8.01
CA THR A 126 3.45 -4.27 -9.46
C THR A 126 2.00 -3.97 -9.84
N ASN A 127 1.02 -4.55 -9.15
CA ASN A 127 -0.39 -4.26 -9.38
C ASN A 127 -0.76 -2.78 -9.13
N LYS A 128 -0.11 -2.14 -8.17
CA LYS A 128 -0.32 -0.72 -7.85
C LYS A 128 0.34 0.18 -8.89
N LEU A 129 1.52 -0.22 -9.38
CA LEU A 129 2.20 0.48 -10.48
C LEU A 129 1.46 0.28 -11.81
N ASP A 130 0.88 -0.89 -12.07
CA ASP A 130 -0.01 -1.13 -13.22
C ASP A 130 -1.23 -0.19 -13.18
N TYR A 131 -1.84 -0.05 -12.01
CA TYR A 131 -2.96 0.85 -11.80
C TYR A 131 -2.57 2.33 -12.05
N LEU A 132 -1.44 2.78 -11.48
CA LEU A 132 -0.95 4.16 -11.66
C LEU A 132 -0.53 4.44 -13.11
N ARG A 133 0.06 3.45 -13.79
CA ARG A 133 0.42 3.57 -15.21
C ARG A 133 -0.82 3.66 -16.09
N ALA A 134 -1.86 2.87 -15.83
CA ALA A 134 -3.14 2.98 -16.52
C ALA A 134 -3.78 4.36 -16.31
N ALA A 135 -3.79 4.87 -15.09
CA ALA A 135 -4.25 6.22 -14.78
C ALA A 135 -3.42 7.29 -15.50
N ALA A 136 -2.08 7.10 -15.61
CA ALA A 136 -1.23 8.02 -16.35
C ALA A 136 -1.58 8.10 -17.84
N HIS A 137 -1.98 7.01 -18.47
CA HIS A 137 -2.51 7.02 -19.85
C HIS A 137 -3.82 7.77 -19.93
N GLU A 138 -4.77 7.49 -19.05
CA GLU A 138 -6.09 8.16 -19.02
C GLU A 138 -5.96 9.67 -18.82
N ASN A 139 -5.02 10.12 -17.98
CA ASN A 139 -4.81 11.53 -17.69
C ASN A 139 -4.01 12.27 -18.79
N SER A 140 -3.31 11.53 -19.69
CA SER A 140 -2.47 12.10 -20.75
C SER A 140 -3.20 12.27 -22.08
N ASP A 141 -4.38 11.67 -22.24
CA ASP A 141 -5.26 11.76 -23.39
C ASP A 141 -6.16 13.04 -23.31
#